data_2af73b66e3b57de45e019432c79407b0
#
_entry.id   2af73b66e3b57de45e019432c79407b0
#
_cell.length_a   1.000
_cell.length_b   1.000
_cell.length_c   1.000
_cell.angle_alpha   90.00
_cell.angle_beta   90.00
_cell.angle_gamma   90.00
#
_symmetry.space_group_name_H-M   'P 1'
#
loop_
_entity.id
_entity.type
_entity.pdbx_description
1 polymer ?
#
loop_
_entity_poly.entity_id
_entity_poly.type
_entity_poly.pdbx_seq_one_letter_code
_entity_poly.pdbx_strand_id
1 'polypeptide(L)'
;MKEKTMPDFVHLHCHTQYSLLDGASDIEKMMLKAAESEMKGVALTDHGNMFGAFKFVAEAEKHNLKPMVGCEFYLVEDRHKRVFSNARGEKDNRYHQLLLAKNKQGYENLSKLCSLGFIEGLYGKFPRIDKELLLQYHEGIIATSCCIGAEIPQAIIHGDLEKAENLIKWWVDLLGDDFYIEIQRHAGLENIDGLGISQEDVNQHLIRFAKKYNLRVIATNDSHYINEEDAAPHDILLCVNTGGKITDENRFRFSSNEYFFKTKEEMAARFSDIPEALDNTLHVFDKIDTLKLKRDILLPKFPIPPGFDSPTTYLRHLVYEGALHRYGELTAQVTERLDFELKIISDMGFEGYFL
;
A
#
# COMPACT_ATOMS: atom_id res chain seq x y z
N MET A 1 17.90 38.72 8.09
CA MET A 1 17.50 37.64 7.20
C MET A 1 16.89 36.57 8.12
N LYS A 2 15.62 36.22 7.95
CA LYS A 2 15.07 35.03 8.64
C LYS A 2 15.87 33.83 8.12
N GLU A 3 16.49 33.06 8.99
CA GLU A 3 17.00 31.76 8.62
C GLU A 3 15.85 31.04 7.90
N LYS A 4 16.07 30.63 6.65
CA LYS A 4 15.13 29.78 5.94
C LYS A 4 15.18 28.44 6.69
N THR A 5 14.24 28.21 7.59
CA THR A 5 14.06 26.89 8.18
C THR A 5 13.87 25.92 7.02
N MET A 6 14.62 24.82 7.04
CA MET A 6 14.48 23.74 6.07
C MET A 6 13.02 23.27 6.07
N PRO A 7 12.39 23.05 4.91
CA PRO A 7 11.03 22.51 4.85
C PRO A 7 10.97 21.16 5.57
N ASP A 8 9.94 20.93 6.35
CA ASP A 8 9.71 19.61 6.93
C ASP A 8 9.08 18.68 5.86
N PHE A 9 9.29 17.37 5.98
CA PHE A 9 8.93 16.43 4.92
C PHE A 9 8.67 15.03 5.50
N VAL A 10 7.74 14.30 4.85
CA VAL A 10 7.53 12.86 5.05
C VAL A 10 7.35 12.18 3.68
N HIS A 11 7.90 10.97 3.55
CA HIS A 11 7.68 10.18 2.35
C HIS A 11 6.25 9.65 2.29
N LEU A 12 5.55 9.93 1.17
CA LEU A 12 4.17 9.48 0.92
C LEU A 12 4.07 8.38 -0.15
N HIS A 13 5.15 8.11 -0.88
CA HIS A 13 5.23 7.11 -1.94
C HIS A 13 6.50 6.28 -1.77
N CYS A 14 6.37 5.08 -1.20
CA CYS A 14 7.48 4.20 -0.86
C CYS A 14 7.11 2.73 -1.04
N HIS A 15 8.02 1.98 -1.64
CA HIS A 15 7.92 0.54 -1.85
C HIS A 15 8.84 -0.22 -0.89
N THR A 16 8.32 -1.30 -0.32
CA THR A 16 9.07 -2.19 0.56
C THR A 16 9.35 -3.52 -0.13
N GLN A 17 10.00 -4.46 0.58
CA GLN A 17 10.16 -5.84 0.10
C GLN A 17 8.83 -6.56 -0.19
N TYR A 18 7.68 -5.98 0.16
CA TYR A 18 6.35 -6.50 -0.16
C TYR A 18 5.78 -5.99 -1.50
N SER A 19 6.48 -5.04 -2.17
CA SER A 19 6.36 -4.85 -3.63
C SER A 19 7.17 -5.96 -4.31
N LEU A 20 6.58 -7.17 -4.37
CA LEU A 20 7.28 -8.42 -4.63
C LEU A 20 8.09 -8.37 -5.93
N LEU A 21 9.41 -8.66 -5.82
CA LEU A 21 10.38 -8.63 -6.92
C LEU A 21 10.59 -7.26 -7.56
N ASP A 22 10.16 -6.18 -6.89
CA ASP A 22 10.32 -4.81 -7.36
C ASP A 22 10.89 -3.90 -6.26
N GLY A 23 10.26 -3.84 -5.09
CA GLY A 23 10.83 -3.13 -3.94
C GLY A 23 11.90 -3.93 -3.21
N ALA A 24 12.95 -3.24 -2.78
CA ALA A 24 14.07 -3.79 -2.00
C ALA A 24 14.25 -3.10 -0.63
N SER A 25 13.33 -2.20 -0.24
CA SER A 25 13.41 -1.55 1.06
C SER A 25 12.96 -2.50 2.17
N ASP A 26 13.86 -2.86 3.07
CA ASP A 26 13.52 -3.52 4.33
C ASP A 26 12.79 -2.53 5.25
N ILE A 27 11.65 -2.95 5.82
CA ILE A 27 10.79 -2.07 6.64
C ILE A 27 11.55 -1.53 7.87
N GLU A 28 12.35 -2.36 8.55
CA GLU A 28 13.10 -1.95 9.75
C GLU A 28 14.14 -0.89 9.38
N LYS A 29 14.92 -1.12 8.31
CA LYS A 29 15.91 -0.15 7.81
C LYS A 29 15.26 1.16 7.34
N MET A 30 14.08 1.08 6.71
CA MET A 30 13.32 2.26 6.30
C MET A 30 12.91 3.10 7.52
N MET A 31 12.41 2.47 8.59
CA MET A 31 12.02 3.17 9.82
C MET A 31 13.23 3.78 10.53
N LEU A 32 14.36 3.07 10.59
CA LEU A 32 15.59 3.61 11.15
C LEU A 32 16.04 4.86 10.41
N LYS A 33 16.13 4.80 9.07
CA LYS A 33 16.55 5.95 8.25
C LYS A 33 15.59 7.13 8.35
N ALA A 34 14.29 6.88 8.43
CA ALA A 34 13.28 7.92 8.63
C ALA A 34 13.44 8.61 10.01
N ALA A 35 13.69 7.82 11.07
CA ALA A 35 13.93 8.34 12.43
C ALA A 35 15.24 9.13 12.49
N GLU A 36 16.32 8.63 11.91
CA GLU A 36 17.62 9.31 11.81
C GLU A 36 17.53 10.63 11.03
N SER A 37 16.64 10.71 10.03
CA SER A 37 16.33 11.92 9.28
C SER A 37 15.29 12.82 9.97
N GLU A 38 14.94 12.54 11.22
CA GLU A 38 13.96 13.29 12.03
C GLU A 38 12.60 13.45 11.33
N MET A 39 12.18 12.49 10.49
CA MET A 39 10.86 12.46 9.90
C MET A 39 9.80 12.11 10.93
N LYS A 40 8.58 12.65 10.79
CA LYS A 40 7.47 12.39 11.71
C LYS A 40 6.72 11.08 11.41
N GLY A 41 6.88 10.57 10.20
CA GLY A 41 6.22 9.37 9.72
C GLY A 41 6.65 8.98 8.31
N VAL A 42 6.16 7.85 7.83
CA VAL A 42 6.45 7.28 6.52
C VAL A 42 5.21 6.60 5.97
N ALA A 43 5.02 6.60 4.66
CA ALA A 43 3.97 5.82 4.01
C ALA A 43 4.50 4.47 3.52
N LEU A 44 3.62 3.47 3.57
CA LEU A 44 3.72 2.19 2.86
C LEU A 44 2.79 2.24 1.66
N THR A 45 3.30 2.03 0.46
CA THR A 45 2.51 2.10 -0.78
C THR A 45 2.93 1.03 -1.80
N ASP A 46 3.06 -0.20 -1.34
CA ASP A 46 3.47 -1.34 -2.17
C ASP A 46 2.52 -1.58 -3.36
N HIS A 47 3.04 -2.18 -4.43
CA HIS A 47 2.30 -2.47 -5.65
C HIS A 47 1.18 -3.49 -5.43
N GLY A 48 -0.06 -3.07 -5.59
CA GLY A 48 -1.25 -3.91 -5.64
C GLY A 48 -1.60 -4.67 -4.37
N ASN A 49 -0.91 -4.40 -3.24
CA ASN A 49 -1.14 -5.11 -1.99
C ASN A 49 -0.80 -4.27 -0.75
N MET A 50 -1.25 -4.74 0.41
CA MET A 50 -0.91 -4.22 1.74
C MET A 50 -0.36 -5.32 2.64
N PHE A 51 0.38 -6.30 2.10
CA PHE A 51 0.86 -7.46 2.86
C PHE A 51 1.81 -7.06 4.00
N GLY A 52 2.60 -6.00 3.79
CA GLY A 52 3.51 -5.43 4.78
C GLY A 52 2.85 -4.60 5.88
N ALA A 53 1.56 -4.24 5.77
CA ALA A 53 0.94 -3.21 6.61
C ALA A 53 1.04 -3.50 8.11
N PHE A 54 0.82 -4.74 8.55
CA PHE A 54 0.89 -5.09 9.97
C PHE A 54 2.32 -4.94 10.52
N LYS A 55 3.32 -5.46 9.79
CA LYS A 55 4.74 -5.33 10.16
C LYS A 55 5.16 -3.86 10.16
N PHE A 56 4.73 -3.11 9.14
CA PHE A 56 5.04 -1.69 8.97
C PHE A 56 4.52 -0.84 10.14
N VAL A 57 3.25 -1.01 10.52
CA VAL A 57 2.64 -0.30 11.66
C VAL A 57 3.35 -0.66 12.96
N ALA A 58 3.63 -1.95 13.19
CA ALA A 58 4.31 -2.40 14.40
C ALA A 58 5.75 -1.88 14.49
N GLU A 59 6.45 -1.78 13.35
CA GLU A 59 7.81 -1.26 13.31
C GLU A 59 7.86 0.27 13.51
N ALA A 60 6.93 1.01 12.89
CA ALA A 60 6.81 2.45 13.08
C ALA A 60 6.57 2.82 14.57
N GLU A 61 5.75 2.05 15.28
CA GLU A 61 5.51 2.23 16.72
C GLU A 61 6.82 2.17 17.54
N LYS A 62 7.75 1.26 17.20
CA LYS A 62 9.05 1.12 17.92
C LYS A 62 9.94 2.35 17.76
N HIS A 63 9.81 3.04 16.63
CA HIS A 63 10.62 4.22 16.29
C HIS A 63 9.90 5.55 16.57
N ASN A 64 8.71 5.52 17.19
CA ASN A 64 7.86 6.69 17.42
C ASN A 64 7.49 7.45 16.14
N LEU A 65 7.37 6.73 15.00
CA LEU A 65 6.94 7.25 13.73
C LEU A 65 5.45 6.99 13.52
N LYS A 66 4.75 7.92 12.86
CA LYS A 66 3.36 7.69 12.45
C LYS A 66 3.35 6.90 11.15
N PRO A 67 2.79 5.67 11.13
CA PRO A 67 2.62 4.91 9.92
C PRO A 67 1.45 5.47 9.10
N MET A 68 1.67 5.66 7.81
CA MET A 68 0.63 5.96 6.84
C MET A 68 0.52 4.75 5.90
N VAL A 69 -0.64 4.08 5.90
CA VAL A 69 -0.83 2.86 5.10
C VAL A 69 -1.59 3.18 3.84
N GLY A 70 -1.06 2.74 2.73
CA GLY A 70 -1.62 2.87 1.41
C GLY A 70 -1.28 1.69 0.52
N CYS A 71 -1.54 1.86 -0.75
CA CYS A 71 -1.19 0.92 -1.81
C CYS A 71 -1.10 1.68 -3.13
N GLU A 72 -0.13 1.35 -3.95
CA GLU A 72 -0.11 1.76 -5.35
C GLU A 72 -0.80 0.69 -6.19
N PHE A 73 -2.05 0.96 -6.54
CA PHE A 73 -2.90 0.05 -7.28
C PHE A 73 -2.58 0.05 -8.78
N TYR A 74 -2.92 -1.05 -9.43
CA TYR A 74 -3.00 -1.14 -10.88
C TYR A 74 -4.42 -0.77 -11.33
N LEU A 75 -4.59 0.44 -11.86
CA LEU A 75 -5.87 0.97 -12.33
C LEU A 75 -6.05 0.67 -13.81
N VAL A 76 -7.19 0.09 -14.17
CA VAL A 76 -7.59 -0.21 -15.55
C VAL A 76 -8.98 0.35 -15.86
N GLU A 77 -9.37 0.35 -17.12
CA GLU A 77 -10.71 0.76 -17.53
C GLU A 77 -11.79 -0.23 -17.06
N ASP A 78 -11.50 -1.53 -17.17
CA ASP A 78 -12.39 -2.63 -16.78
C ASP A 78 -11.54 -3.78 -16.24
N ARG A 79 -11.68 -4.08 -14.94
CA ARG A 79 -10.93 -5.14 -14.25
C ARG A 79 -11.23 -6.55 -14.75
N HIS A 80 -12.39 -6.75 -15.38
CA HIS A 80 -12.80 -8.05 -15.94
C HIS A 80 -12.26 -8.29 -17.33
N LYS A 81 -11.89 -7.22 -18.06
CA LYS A 81 -11.35 -7.31 -19.41
C LYS A 81 -9.96 -7.95 -19.37
N ARG A 82 -9.80 -9.07 -20.06
CA ARG A 82 -8.52 -9.78 -20.23
C ARG A 82 -8.12 -9.75 -21.68
N VAL A 83 -6.98 -9.13 -21.99
CA VAL A 83 -6.44 -9.09 -23.34
C VAL A 83 -5.55 -10.30 -23.54
N PHE A 84 -5.96 -11.21 -24.41
CA PHE A 84 -5.25 -12.47 -24.63
C PHE A 84 -4.36 -12.49 -25.87
N SER A 85 -4.38 -11.48 -26.72
CA SER A 85 -3.54 -11.46 -27.92
C SER A 85 -3.13 -10.04 -28.31
N ASN A 86 -1.85 -9.88 -28.63
CA ASN A 86 -1.31 -8.69 -29.29
C ASN A 86 -1.76 -8.54 -30.76
N ALA A 87 -2.56 -9.48 -31.29
CA ALA A 87 -2.94 -9.55 -32.69
C ALA A 87 -3.80 -8.36 -33.17
N ARG A 88 -4.35 -7.57 -32.22
CA ARG A 88 -5.16 -6.36 -32.53
C ARG A 88 -4.54 -5.07 -31.98
N GLY A 89 -3.33 -5.10 -31.46
CA GLY A 89 -2.70 -3.92 -30.86
C GLY A 89 -3.34 -3.46 -29.54
N GLU A 90 -4.27 -4.21 -28.96
CA GLU A 90 -4.84 -3.92 -27.64
C GLU A 90 -3.79 -4.23 -26.59
N LYS A 91 -3.41 -3.21 -25.81
CA LYS A 91 -2.55 -3.34 -24.65
C LYS A 91 -3.40 -3.32 -23.37
N ASP A 92 -3.00 -4.11 -22.39
CA ASP A 92 -3.51 -3.96 -21.02
C ASP A 92 -2.87 -2.69 -20.42
N ASN A 93 -3.53 -1.56 -20.58
CA ASN A 93 -3.08 -0.29 -20.06
C ASN A 93 -3.35 -0.24 -18.57
N ARG A 94 -2.42 -0.79 -17.80
CA ARG A 94 -2.41 -0.69 -16.35
C ARG A 94 -1.72 0.61 -15.97
N TYR A 95 -2.47 1.50 -15.35
CA TYR A 95 -1.93 2.71 -14.77
C TYR A 95 -1.66 2.52 -13.29
N HIS A 96 -0.65 3.18 -12.78
CA HIS A 96 -0.40 3.24 -11.35
C HIS A 96 -1.34 4.24 -10.68
N GLN A 97 -1.83 3.91 -9.48
CA GLN A 97 -2.68 4.81 -8.71
C GLN A 97 -2.38 4.71 -7.23
N LEU A 98 -1.81 5.77 -6.68
CA LEU A 98 -1.48 5.88 -5.27
C LEU A 98 -2.73 6.24 -4.46
N LEU A 99 -3.05 5.40 -3.48
CA LEU A 99 -4.13 5.60 -2.51
C LEU A 99 -3.61 5.41 -1.09
N LEU A 100 -3.96 6.32 -0.17
CA LEU A 100 -3.61 6.27 1.24
C LEU A 100 -4.88 6.19 2.11
N ALA A 101 -4.83 5.40 3.18
CA ALA A 101 -5.89 5.36 4.17
C ALA A 101 -5.83 6.60 5.08
N LYS A 102 -6.85 7.44 5.05
CA LYS A 102 -6.99 8.60 5.92
C LYS A 102 -7.35 8.21 7.36
N ASN A 103 -8.13 7.15 7.50
CA ASN A 103 -8.65 6.66 8.77
C ASN A 103 -8.93 5.15 8.69
N LYS A 104 -9.54 4.59 9.75
CA LYS A 104 -9.88 3.17 9.80
C LYS A 104 -10.79 2.72 8.64
N GLN A 105 -11.79 3.52 8.28
CA GLN A 105 -12.68 3.22 7.15
C GLN A 105 -11.88 3.15 5.83
N GLY A 106 -10.98 4.11 5.61
CA GLY A 106 -10.09 4.09 4.45
C GLY A 106 -9.20 2.84 4.40
N TYR A 107 -8.65 2.41 5.55
CA TYR A 107 -7.88 1.16 5.62
C TYR A 107 -8.71 -0.07 5.26
N GLU A 108 -9.94 -0.16 5.77
CA GLU A 108 -10.87 -1.25 5.45
C GLU A 108 -11.24 -1.23 3.96
N ASN A 109 -11.46 -0.05 3.38
CA ASN A 109 -11.75 0.13 1.96
C ASN A 109 -10.54 -0.24 1.08
N LEU A 110 -9.31 0.17 1.43
CA LEU A 110 -8.10 -0.27 0.73
C LEU A 110 -7.93 -1.80 0.78
N SER A 111 -8.17 -2.40 1.95
CA SER A 111 -8.14 -3.88 2.09
C SER A 111 -9.15 -4.56 1.19
N LYS A 112 -10.33 -3.95 1.04
CA LYS A 112 -11.39 -4.45 0.15
C LYS A 112 -10.98 -4.31 -1.32
N LEU A 113 -10.43 -3.15 -1.71
CA LEU A 113 -9.91 -2.90 -3.06
C LEU A 113 -8.79 -3.88 -3.42
N CYS A 114 -7.82 -4.11 -2.52
CA CYS A 114 -6.77 -5.12 -2.71
C CYS A 114 -7.38 -6.51 -2.93
N SER A 115 -8.32 -6.92 -2.07
CA SER A 115 -8.96 -8.24 -2.16
C SER A 115 -9.72 -8.42 -3.49
N LEU A 116 -10.50 -7.43 -3.90
CA LEU A 116 -11.23 -7.47 -5.17
C LEU A 116 -10.29 -7.42 -6.38
N GLY A 117 -9.18 -6.68 -6.28
CA GLY A 117 -8.13 -6.70 -7.29
C GLY A 117 -7.58 -8.10 -7.55
N PHE A 118 -7.35 -8.89 -6.47
CA PHE A 118 -6.92 -10.29 -6.60
C PHE A 118 -8.04 -11.24 -7.04
N ILE A 119 -9.26 -11.08 -6.54
CA ILE A 119 -10.38 -12.01 -6.80
C ILE A 119 -10.96 -11.81 -8.19
N GLU A 120 -11.18 -10.55 -8.60
CA GLU A 120 -11.89 -10.22 -9.83
C GLU A 120 -10.95 -9.71 -10.93
N GLY A 121 -9.95 -8.90 -10.55
CA GLY A 121 -9.09 -8.16 -11.47
C GLY A 121 -7.75 -8.80 -11.80
N LEU A 122 -7.39 -9.95 -11.20
CA LEU A 122 -6.08 -10.56 -11.40
C LEU A 122 -5.87 -10.96 -12.87
N TYR A 123 -4.83 -10.37 -13.48
CA TYR A 123 -4.36 -10.73 -14.81
C TYR A 123 -2.83 -10.86 -14.84
N GLY A 124 -2.34 -12.04 -15.17
CA GLY A 124 -0.94 -12.38 -14.93
C GLY A 124 -0.60 -12.31 -13.43
N LYS A 125 0.32 -11.42 -13.07
CA LYS A 125 0.73 -11.16 -11.67
C LYS A 125 0.12 -9.88 -11.09
N PHE A 126 -0.74 -9.17 -11.82
CA PHE A 126 -1.22 -7.84 -11.49
C PHE A 126 -2.67 -7.87 -10.99
N PRO A 127 -2.91 -7.59 -9.70
CA PRO A 127 -4.26 -7.38 -9.15
C PRO A 127 -4.74 -5.98 -9.57
N ARG A 128 -5.72 -5.92 -10.46
CA ARG A 128 -6.20 -4.68 -11.08
C ARG A 128 -7.53 -4.24 -10.47
N ILE A 129 -7.68 -2.95 -10.29
CA ILE A 129 -8.94 -2.30 -9.91
C ILE A 129 -9.39 -1.36 -11.02
N ASP A 130 -10.62 -0.89 -10.95
CA ASP A 130 -11.20 0.09 -11.87
C ASP A 130 -11.97 1.19 -11.12
N LYS A 131 -12.45 2.17 -11.89
CA LYS A 131 -13.21 3.30 -11.34
C LYS A 131 -14.54 2.89 -10.70
N GLU A 132 -15.14 1.77 -11.14
CA GLU A 132 -16.37 1.24 -10.53
C GLU A 132 -16.12 0.86 -9.06
N LEU A 133 -15.01 0.16 -8.78
CA LEU A 133 -14.63 -0.17 -7.39
C LEU A 133 -14.27 1.08 -6.58
N LEU A 134 -13.60 2.05 -7.19
CA LEU A 134 -13.27 3.30 -6.50
C LEU A 134 -14.52 4.08 -6.09
N LEU A 135 -15.55 4.13 -6.93
CA LEU A 135 -16.84 4.75 -6.59
C LEU A 135 -17.51 4.08 -5.38
N GLN A 136 -17.30 2.77 -5.19
CA GLN A 136 -17.89 2.01 -4.09
C GLN A 136 -17.09 2.12 -2.78
N TYR A 137 -15.75 2.26 -2.87
CA TYR A 137 -14.83 2.13 -1.73
C TYR A 137 -13.89 3.33 -1.54
N HIS A 138 -14.30 4.54 -1.92
CA HIS A 138 -13.47 5.75 -1.82
C HIS A 138 -13.51 6.44 -0.45
N GLU A 139 -14.48 6.13 0.40
CA GLU A 139 -14.64 6.81 1.70
C GLU A 139 -13.39 6.60 2.58
N GLY A 140 -12.89 7.71 3.15
CA GLY A 140 -11.70 7.70 4.00
C GLY A 140 -10.39 7.44 3.24
N ILE A 141 -10.36 7.67 1.93
CA ILE A 141 -9.17 7.53 1.08
C ILE A 141 -8.66 8.91 0.66
N ILE A 142 -7.35 9.06 0.64
CA ILE A 142 -6.60 10.14 -0.02
C ILE A 142 -5.99 9.56 -1.29
N ALA A 143 -6.08 10.28 -2.41
CA ALA A 143 -5.44 9.91 -3.67
C ALA A 143 -4.49 10.99 -4.17
N THR A 144 -3.53 10.59 -5.02
CA THR A 144 -2.63 11.49 -5.71
C THR A 144 -2.69 11.29 -7.22
N SER A 145 -2.09 12.20 -8.00
CA SER A 145 -1.88 11.98 -9.43
C SER A 145 -0.82 10.90 -9.73
N CYS A 146 -0.14 10.41 -8.69
CA CYS A 146 0.85 9.32 -8.71
C CYS A 146 2.08 9.60 -9.61
N CYS A 147 2.86 8.56 -9.94
CA CYS A 147 4.09 8.63 -10.74
C CYS A 147 3.83 8.75 -12.25
N ILE A 148 4.88 8.79 -13.07
CA ILE A 148 4.76 8.84 -14.55
C ILE A 148 3.99 7.64 -15.14
N GLY A 149 3.86 6.52 -14.42
CA GLY A 149 3.06 5.36 -14.82
C GLY A 149 1.55 5.54 -14.62
N ALA A 150 1.08 6.64 -14.06
CA ALA A 150 -0.32 6.90 -13.76
C ALA A 150 -1.11 7.45 -14.96
N GLU A 151 -2.44 7.35 -14.89
CA GLU A 151 -3.33 7.71 -16.01
C GLU A 151 -3.22 9.20 -16.40
N ILE A 152 -3.12 10.12 -15.41
CA ILE A 152 -3.01 11.56 -15.66
C ILE A 152 -1.66 11.92 -16.29
N PRO A 153 -0.49 11.56 -15.70
CA PRO A 153 0.80 11.77 -16.33
C PRO A 153 0.91 11.14 -17.73
N GLN A 154 0.39 9.92 -17.93
CA GLN A 154 0.40 9.25 -19.23
C GLN A 154 -0.41 10.02 -20.28
N ALA A 155 -1.55 10.58 -19.92
CA ALA A 155 -2.32 11.43 -20.84
C ALA A 155 -1.51 12.70 -21.23
N ILE A 156 -0.79 13.31 -20.30
CA ILE A 156 0.11 14.45 -20.57
C ILE A 156 1.26 14.04 -21.50
N ILE A 157 1.95 12.92 -21.20
CA ILE A 157 3.07 12.38 -21.99
C ILE A 157 2.65 12.17 -23.45
N HIS A 158 1.43 11.70 -23.68
CA HIS A 158 0.89 11.48 -25.04
C HIS A 158 0.22 12.73 -25.65
N GLY A 159 0.32 13.89 -25.01
CA GLY A 159 -0.22 15.16 -25.52
C GLY A 159 -1.73 15.34 -25.39
N ASP A 160 -2.43 14.42 -24.70
CA ASP A 160 -3.88 14.50 -24.49
C ASP A 160 -4.22 15.25 -23.21
N LEU A 161 -4.03 16.58 -23.27
CA LEU A 161 -4.26 17.46 -22.11
C LEU A 161 -5.74 17.56 -21.74
N GLU A 162 -6.66 17.34 -22.68
CA GLU A 162 -8.09 17.34 -22.41
C GLU A 162 -8.46 16.10 -21.57
N LYS A 163 -7.94 14.93 -21.95
CA LYS A 163 -8.10 13.71 -21.15
C LYS A 163 -7.49 13.89 -19.75
N ALA A 164 -6.27 14.42 -19.66
CA ALA A 164 -5.63 14.66 -18.36
C ALA A 164 -6.49 15.56 -17.47
N GLU A 165 -7.03 16.63 -18.01
CA GLU A 165 -7.92 17.55 -17.29
C GLU A 165 -9.22 16.87 -16.84
N ASN A 166 -9.84 16.07 -17.69
CA ASN A 166 -11.07 15.37 -17.36
C ASN A 166 -10.85 14.32 -16.25
N LEU A 167 -9.68 13.68 -16.24
CA LEU A 167 -9.29 12.76 -15.17
C LEU A 167 -9.10 13.50 -13.83
N ILE A 168 -8.45 14.67 -13.84
CA ILE A 168 -8.30 15.51 -12.64
C ILE A 168 -9.68 15.92 -12.11
N LYS A 169 -10.59 16.36 -12.97
CA LYS A 169 -11.96 16.71 -12.56
C LYS A 169 -12.66 15.53 -11.90
N TRP A 170 -12.54 14.34 -12.48
CA TRP A 170 -13.14 13.12 -11.91
C TRP A 170 -12.62 12.84 -10.50
N TRP A 171 -11.33 12.98 -10.26
CA TRP A 171 -10.75 12.81 -8.93
C TRP A 171 -11.17 13.90 -7.95
N VAL A 172 -11.24 15.15 -8.39
CA VAL A 172 -11.73 16.28 -7.59
C VAL A 172 -13.20 16.08 -7.22
N ASP A 173 -14.03 15.66 -8.16
CA ASP A 173 -15.44 15.38 -7.90
C ASP A 173 -15.64 14.23 -6.91
N LEU A 174 -14.76 13.22 -6.94
CA LEU A 174 -14.83 12.07 -6.05
C LEU A 174 -14.30 12.35 -4.64
N LEU A 175 -13.15 13.04 -4.51
CA LEU A 175 -12.41 13.15 -3.25
C LEU A 175 -12.26 14.58 -2.72
N GLY A 176 -12.57 15.59 -3.54
CA GLY A 176 -12.42 17.00 -3.14
C GLY A 176 -11.00 17.32 -2.66
N ASP A 177 -10.90 17.83 -1.41
CA ASP A 177 -9.64 18.20 -0.76
C ASP A 177 -8.72 17.01 -0.39
N ASP A 178 -9.16 15.79 -0.61
CA ASP A 178 -8.38 14.57 -0.38
C ASP A 178 -7.70 14.05 -1.67
N PHE A 179 -7.76 14.83 -2.76
CA PHE A 179 -6.98 14.61 -3.97
C PHE A 179 -5.82 15.60 -4.06
N TYR A 180 -4.60 15.10 -4.36
CA TYR A 180 -3.37 15.86 -4.42
C TYR A 180 -2.68 15.67 -5.77
N ILE A 181 -2.01 16.73 -6.24
CA ILE A 181 -1.08 16.62 -7.38
C ILE A 181 0.28 16.19 -6.85
N GLU A 182 0.79 15.09 -7.36
CA GLU A 182 2.10 14.53 -7.03
C GLU A 182 3.11 14.87 -8.11
N ILE A 183 4.28 15.35 -7.72
CA ILE A 183 5.43 15.58 -8.60
C ILE A 183 6.64 14.82 -8.12
N GLN A 184 7.43 14.32 -9.07
CA GLN A 184 8.66 13.58 -8.83
C GLN A 184 9.77 14.11 -9.73
N ARG A 185 11.03 13.93 -9.31
CA ARG A 185 12.21 14.35 -10.08
C ARG A 185 13.27 13.27 -10.05
N HIS A 186 13.44 12.57 -11.17
CA HIS A 186 14.45 11.54 -11.35
C HIS A 186 15.32 11.87 -12.57
N ALA A 187 16.62 11.59 -12.47
CA ALA A 187 17.50 11.66 -13.63
C ALA A 187 17.19 10.56 -14.64
N GLY A 188 17.53 10.77 -15.91
CA GLY A 188 17.28 9.82 -16.98
C GLY A 188 15.85 9.86 -17.55
N LEU A 189 15.04 10.84 -17.13
CA LEU A 189 13.70 11.08 -17.64
C LEU A 189 13.58 12.42 -18.38
N GLU A 190 14.67 12.83 -19.06
CA GLU A 190 14.73 14.03 -19.91
C GLU A 190 13.98 13.84 -21.24
N ASN A 191 13.75 12.59 -21.64
CA ASN A 191 13.01 12.23 -22.85
C ASN A 191 12.29 10.89 -22.65
N ILE A 192 11.10 10.94 -22.08
CA ILE A 192 10.29 9.76 -21.73
C ILE A 192 9.90 9.02 -23.01
N ASP A 193 10.25 7.74 -23.11
CA ASP A 193 9.92 6.83 -24.24
C ASP A 193 10.28 7.39 -25.64
N GLY A 194 11.21 8.36 -25.68
CA GLY A 194 11.59 9.01 -26.95
C GLY A 194 10.54 9.97 -27.51
N LEU A 195 9.55 10.36 -26.72
CA LEU A 195 8.43 11.21 -27.16
C LEU A 195 8.74 12.71 -27.12
N GLY A 196 9.97 13.09 -26.71
CA GLY A 196 10.38 14.51 -26.67
C GLY A 196 9.78 15.29 -25.50
N ILE A 197 9.28 14.62 -24.47
CA ILE A 197 8.75 15.19 -23.23
C ILE A 197 9.55 14.68 -22.04
N SER A 198 9.91 15.56 -21.12
CA SER A 198 10.61 15.22 -19.88
C SER A 198 9.64 15.05 -18.69
N GLN A 199 10.13 14.43 -17.61
CA GLN A 199 9.38 14.40 -16.34
C GLN A 199 9.10 15.81 -15.81
N GLU A 200 10.03 16.75 -16.01
CA GLU A 200 9.80 18.15 -15.59
C GLU A 200 8.72 18.84 -16.44
N ASP A 201 8.62 18.55 -17.74
CA ASP A 201 7.51 19.06 -18.57
C ASP A 201 6.16 18.53 -18.05
N VAL A 202 6.09 17.24 -17.68
CA VAL A 202 4.90 16.65 -17.05
C VAL A 202 4.59 17.37 -15.74
N ASN A 203 5.59 17.59 -14.86
CA ASN A 203 5.43 18.32 -13.61
C ASN A 203 4.87 19.74 -13.84
N GLN A 204 5.36 20.44 -14.86
CA GLN A 204 4.86 21.79 -15.18
C GLN A 204 3.40 21.79 -15.62
N HIS A 205 2.94 20.76 -16.35
CA HIS A 205 1.53 20.60 -16.66
C HIS A 205 0.70 20.29 -15.40
N LEU A 206 1.16 19.39 -14.56
CA LEU A 206 0.52 19.03 -13.28
C LEU A 206 0.38 20.24 -12.35
N ILE A 207 1.44 21.05 -12.21
CA ILE A 207 1.43 22.28 -11.40
C ILE A 207 0.42 23.31 -11.97
N ARG A 208 0.32 23.44 -13.30
CA ARG A 208 -0.69 24.30 -13.93
C ARG A 208 -2.12 23.83 -13.62
N PHE A 209 -2.37 22.51 -13.67
CA PHE A 209 -3.66 21.97 -13.28
C PHE A 209 -3.94 22.14 -11.78
N ALA A 210 -2.93 21.92 -10.92
CA ALA A 210 -3.06 22.19 -9.49
C ALA A 210 -3.53 23.63 -9.22
N LYS A 211 -2.91 24.60 -9.89
CA LYS A 211 -3.30 26.02 -9.81
C LYS A 211 -4.72 26.28 -10.29
N LYS A 212 -5.11 25.65 -11.41
CA LYS A 212 -6.44 25.81 -12.02
C LYS A 212 -7.56 25.28 -11.13
N TYR A 213 -7.32 24.17 -10.44
CA TYR A 213 -8.30 23.47 -9.60
C TYR A 213 -8.10 23.69 -8.10
N ASN A 214 -7.21 24.61 -7.71
CA ASN A 214 -6.87 24.92 -6.32
C ASN A 214 -6.47 23.68 -5.52
N LEU A 215 -5.66 22.80 -6.13
CA LEU A 215 -5.15 21.57 -5.52
C LEU A 215 -3.76 21.80 -4.92
N ARG A 216 -3.45 21.07 -3.86
CA ARG A 216 -2.10 21.08 -3.30
C ARG A 216 -1.17 20.17 -4.11
N VAL A 217 0.04 20.66 -4.33
CA VAL A 217 1.13 19.89 -4.92
C VAL A 217 1.95 19.28 -3.80
N ILE A 218 2.25 17.98 -3.90
CA ILE A 218 3.17 17.26 -3.01
C ILE A 218 4.35 16.73 -3.81
N ALA A 219 5.53 16.68 -3.17
CA ALA A 219 6.73 16.08 -3.74
C ALA A 219 6.96 14.69 -3.15
N THR A 220 7.20 13.69 -4.00
CA THR A 220 7.56 12.32 -3.59
C THR A 220 8.81 11.84 -4.33
N ASN A 221 9.34 10.68 -3.93
CA ASN A 221 10.52 10.09 -4.58
C ASN A 221 10.29 8.69 -5.12
N ASP A 222 9.12 8.10 -4.89
CA ASP A 222 8.83 6.74 -5.37
C ASP A 222 9.96 5.75 -4.99
N SER A 223 10.30 5.74 -3.69
CA SER A 223 11.49 5.05 -3.19
C SER A 223 11.31 3.55 -3.22
N HIS A 224 12.26 2.83 -3.84
CA HIS A 224 12.23 1.37 -4.02
C HIS A 224 13.34 0.64 -3.24
N TYR A 225 14.33 1.35 -2.74
CA TYR A 225 15.42 0.82 -1.92
C TYR A 225 15.91 1.88 -0.92
N ILE A 226 16.75 1.48 0.06
CA ILE A 226 17.08 2.33 1.21
C ILE A 226 18.21 3.32 0.88
N ASN A 227 19.32 2.84 0.33
CA ASN A 227 20.50 3.67 0.07
C ASN A 227 20.82 3.70 -1.43
N GLU A 228 21.53 4.73 -1.88
CA GLU A 228 21.87 4.88 -3.30
C GLU A 228 22.66 3.67 -3.84
N GLU A 229 23.57 3.08 -3.03
CA GLU A 229 24.33 1.89 -3.38
C GLU A 229 23.47 0.62 -3.57
N ASP A 230 22.25 0.59 -3.04
CA ASP A 230 21.32 -0.52 -3.21
C ASP A 230 20.71 -0.57 -4.64
N ALA A 231 20.98 0.43 -5.48
CA ALA A 231 20.55 0.46 -6.88
C ALA A 231 21.03 -0.75 -7.68
N ALA A 232 22.29 -1.19 -7.48
CA ALA A 232 22.84 -2.33 -8.20
C ALA A 232 22.22 -3.68 -7.78
N PRO A 233 22.06 -4.02 -6.49
CA PRO A 233 21.26 -5.18 -6.06
C PRO A 233 19.80 -5.12 -6.53
N HIS A 234 19.18 -3.93 -6.50
CA HIS A 234 17.82 -3.71 -6.98
C HIS A 234 17.68 -4.01 -8.47
N ASP A 235 18.65 -3.60 -9.30
CA ASP A 235 18.68 -3.88 -10.74
C ASP A 235 18.74 -5.40 -11.05
N ILE A 236 19.42 -6.18 -10.19
CA ILE A 236 19.41 -7.64 -10.26
C ILE A 236 18.02 -8.20 -9.89
N LEU A 237 17.37 -7.63 -8.88
CA LEU A 237 15.99 -8.02 -8.50
C LEU A 237 15.02 -7.82 -9.66
N LEU A 238 15.14 -6.71 -10.40
CA LEU A 238 14.33 -6.46 -11.61
C LEU A 238 14.59 -7.50 -12.71
N CYS A 239 15.81 -8.01 -12.85
CA CYS A 239 16.10 -9.13 -13.76
C CYS A 239 15.34 -10.41 -13.35
N VAL A 240 15.29 -10.72 -12.04
CA VAL A 240 14.50 -11.86 -11.52
C VAL A 240 13.00 -11.66 -11.80
N ASN A 241 12.50 -10.42 -11.58
CA ASN A 241 11.09 -10.07 -11.82
C ASN A 241 10.66 -10.28 -13.28
N THR A 242 11.52 -9.88 -14.22
CA THR A 242 11.21 -9.86 -15.66
C THR A 242 11.68 -11.08 -16.43
N GLY A 243 12.51 -11.94 -15.81
CA GLY A 243 13.18 -13.06 -16.46
C GLY A 243 14.32 -12.64 -17.40
N GLY A 244 14.74 -11.37 -17.34
CA GLY A 244 15.87 -10.83 -18.12
C GLY A 244 17.22 -11.15 -17.49
N LYS A 245 18.31 -11.01 -18.27
CA LYS A 245 19.69 -11.12 -17.77
C LYS A 245 20.29 -9.74 -17.59
N ILE A 246 21.19 -9.58 -16.64
CA ILE A 246 21.88 -8.30 -16.39
C ILE A 246 22.62 -7.77 -17.63
N THR A 247 23.02 -8.67 -18.52
CA THR A 247 23.73 -8.36 -19.77
C THR A 247 22.81 -7.98 -20.94
N ASP A 248 21.48 -8.12 -20.77
CA ASP A 248 20.53 -7.79 -21.84
C ASP A 248 20.42 -6.26 -21.99
N GLU A 249 20.63 -5.73 -23.18
CA GLU A 249 20.63 -4.29 -23.44
C GLU A 249 19.23 -3.67 -23.33
N ASN A 250 18.19 -4.39 -23.79
CA ASN A 250 16.81 -3.91 -23.90
C ASN A 250 15.89 -4.44 -22.77
N ARG A 251 16.45 -4.66 -21.57
CA ARG A 251 15.66 -5.08 -20.42
C ARG A 251 15.03 -3.90 -19.69
N PHE A 252 14.01 -4.17 -18.91
CA PHE A 252 13.46 -3.19 -17.97
C PHE A 252 14.51 -2.88 -16.90
N ARG A 253 14.71 -1.59 -16.65
CA ARG A 253 15.54 -1.03 -15.57
C ARG A 253 15.03 0.35 -15.22
N PHE A 254 15.31 0.81 -14.02
CA PHE A 254 15.03 2.19 -13.65
C PHE A 254 15.93 3.18 -14.40
N SER A 255 15.42 4.39 -14.60
CA SER A 255 16.12 5.42 -15.37
C SER A 255 17.43 5.89 -14.72
N SER A 256 17.53 5.77 -13.40
CA SER A 256 18.69 6.24 -12.61
C SER A 256 18.75 5.54 -11.25
N ASN A 257 19.77 5.89 -10.44
CA ASN A 257 19.93 5.41 -9.05
C ASN A 257 19.17 6.29 -8.03
N GLU A 258 18.25 7.14 -8.48
CA GLU A 258 17.60 8.15 -7.64
C GLU A 258 16.42 7.64 -6.83
N TYR A 259 16.02 6.38 -6.98
CA TYR A 259 14.85 5.79 -6.33
C TYR A 259 15.13 5.26 -4.92
N PHE A 260 16.16 5.77 -4.26
CA PHE A 260 16.46 5.44 -2.86
C PHE A 260 15.65 6.29 -1.89
N PHE A 261 15.54 5.82 -0.65
CA PHE A 261 14.86 6.54 0.42
C PHE A 261 15.69 7.75 0.85
N LYS A 262 15.39 8.92 0.29
CA LYS A 262 16.12 10.18 0.49
C LYS A 262 15.87 10.77 1.87
N THR A 263 16.87 11.47 2.41
CA THR A 263 16.73 12.29 3.63
C THR A 263 15.90 13.55 3.35
N LYS A 264 15.51 14.27 4.40
CA LYS A 264 14.82 15.57 4.26
C LYS A 264 15.68 16.60 3.51
N GLU A 265 17.00 16.58 3.77
CA GLU A 265 17.98 17.47 3.13
C GLU A 265 18.09 17.20 1.63
N GLU A 266 18.16 15.93 1.24
CA GLU A 266 18.22 15.51 -0.16
C GLU A 266 16.95 15.89 -0.92
N MET A 267 15.78 15.70 -0.31
CA MET A 267 14.51 16.14 -0.87
C MET A 267 14.41 17.66 -0.93
N ALA A 268 14.85 18.39 0.12
CA ALA A 268 14.86 19.86 0.13
C ALA A 268 15.79 20.44 -0.95
N ALA A 269 16.93 19.81 -1.20
CA ALA A 269 17.82 20.21 -2.29
C ALA A 269 17.16 20.00 -3.66
N ARG A 270 16.47 18.88 -3.86
CA ARG A 270 15.84 18.51 -5.14
C ARG A 270 14.64 19.37 -5.50
N PHE A 271 13.90 19.84 -4.51
CA PHE A 271 12.69 20.65 -4.66
C PHE A 271 12.86 22.09 -4.10
N SER A 272 14.10 22.62 -4.13
CA SER A 272 14.45 23.94 -3.57
C SER A 272 13.72 25.12 -4.22
N ASP A 273 13.25 24.95 -5.44
CA ASP A 273 12.46 25.92 -6.22
C ASP A 273 10.95 25.86 -5.91
N ILE A 274 10.47 24.76 -5.30
CA ILE A 274 9.06 24.56 -4.91
C ILE A 274 8.96 23.93 -3.50
N PRO A 275 9.52 24.56 -2.46
CA PRO A 275 9.58 23.99 -1.11
C PRO A 275 8.21 23.70 -0.51
N GLU A 276 7.17 24.42 -0.92
CA GLU A 276 5.80 24.16 -0.50
C GLU A 276 5.29 22.76 -0.88
N ALA A 277 5.85 22.11 -1.91
CA ALA A 277 5.48 20.75 -2.26
C ALA A 277 5.98 19.72 -1.23
N LEU A 278 7.06 20.04 -0.52
CA LEU A 278 7.54 19.25 0.62
C LEU A 278 6.68 19.52 1.86
N ASP A 279 6.45 20.79 2.21
CA ASP A 279 5.59 21.15 3.35
C ASP A 279 4.17 20.57 3.22
N ASN A 280 3.63 20.49 2.00
CA ASN A 280 2.33 19.88 1.74
C ASN A 280 2.27 18.37 2.02
N THR A 281 3.41 17.66 2.11
CA THR A 281 3.41 16.26 2.55
C THR A 281 2.96 16.14 4.01
N LEU A 282 3.28 17.15 4.83
CA LEU A 282 2.77 17.21 6.20
C LEU A 282 1.28 17.50 6.28
N HIS A 283 0.72 18.25 5.31
CA HIS A 283 -0.72 18.43 5.25
C HIS A 283 -1.46 17.10 5.03
N VAL A 284 -0.90 16.19 4.21
CA VAL A 284 -1.42 14.82 4.07
C VAL A 284 -1.22 14.04 5.38
N PHE A 285 -0.02 14.11 5.94
CA PHE A 285 0.32 13.46 7.22
C PHE A 285 -0.65 13.86 8.34
N ASP A 286 -0.96 15.14 8.49
CA ASP A 286 -1.85 15.65 9.54
C ASP A 286 -3.30 15.18 9.37
N LYS A 287 -3.76 14.97 8.14
CA LYS A 287 -5.10 14.44 7.83
C LYS A 287 -5.26 12.95 8.15
N ILE A 288 -4.17 12.19 8.20
CA ILE A 288 -4.22 10.74 8.41
C ILE A 288 -4.27 10.43 9.90
N ASP A 289 -5.22 9.62 10.33
CA ASP A 289 -5.30 9.11 11.69
C ASP A 289 -4.18 8.09 11.97
N THR A 290 -3.73 8.01 13.22
CA THR A 290 -2.79 6.96 13.61
C THR A 290 -3.48 5.60 13.59
N LEU A 291 -3.10 4.75 12.66
CA LEU A 291 -3.69 3.42 12.48
C LEU A 291 -3.14 2.45 13.54
N LYS A 292 -4.04 1.73 14.23
CA LYS A 292 -3.71 0.65 15.15
C LYS A 292 -4.27 -0.66 14.62
N LEU A 293 -3.38 -1.59 14.24
CA LEU A 293 -3.76 -2.89 13.69
C LEU A 293 -3.71 -4.02 14.71
N LYS A 294 -2.93 -3.84 15.79
CA LYS A 294 -2.88 -4.80 16.90
C LYS A 294 -4.23 -4.77 17.65
N ARG A 295 -4.79 -5.94 17.86
CA ARG A 295 -6.03 -6.14 18.63
C ARG A 295 -5.89 -7.34 19.53
N ASP A 296 -6.82 -7.47 20.47
CA ASP A 296 -6.91 -8.66 21.32
C ASP A 296 -7.21 -9.92 20.48
N ILE A 297 -6.85 -11.07 21.05
CA ILE A 297 -7.09 -12.36 20.42
C ILE A 297 -8.59 -12.55 20.24
N LEU A 298 -9.03 -12.76 19.01
CA LEU A 298 -10.41 -13.11 18.69
C LEU A 298 -10.54 -14.62 18.69
N LEU A 299 -11.16 -15.14 19.75
CA LEU A 299 -11.53 -16.55 19.79
C LEU A 299 -12.82 -16.77 18.98
N PRO A 300 -12.92 -17.90 18.26
CA PRO A 300 -14.13 -18.23 17.52
C PRO A 300 -15.32 -18.40 18.48
N LYS A 301 -16.49 -17.88 18.07
CA LYS A 301 -17.76 -18.10 18.75
C LYS A 301 -18.44 -19.28 18.09
N PHE A 302 -18.36 -20.44 18.73
CA PHE A 302 -19.04 -21.63 18.24
C PHE A 302 -20.56 -21.51 18.51
N PRO A 303 -21.44 -21.77 17.53
CA PRO A 303 -22.88 -21.76 17.75
C PRO A 303 -23.29 -22.98 18.60
N ILE A 304 -23.86 -22.72 19.78
CA ILE A 304 -24.27 -23.78 20.69
C ILE A 304 -25.61 -24.34 20.25
N PRO A 305 -25.76 -25.69 20.11
CA PRO A 305 -27.03 -26.31 19.77
C PRO A 305 -28.10 -26.08 20.84
N PRO A 306 -29.42 -26.12 20.46
CA PRO A 306 -30.49 -26.07 21.42
C PRO A 306 -30.38 -27.20 22.49
N GLY A 307 -30.64 -26.87 23.75
CA GLY A 307 -30.53 -27.78 24.88
C GLY A 307 -29.25 -27.66 25.71
N PHE A 308 -28.32 -26.78 25.31
CA PHE A 308 -27.14 -26.44 26.10
C PHE A 308 -27.09 -24.96 26.42
N ASP A 309 -26.68 -24.64 27.68
CA ASP A 309 -26.69 -23.27 28.20
C ASP A 309 -25.40 -22.52 27.94
N SER A 310 -24.31 -23.23 27.64
CA SER A 310 -22.99 -22.63 27.48
C SER A 310 -22.05 -23.49 26.60
N PRO A 311 -20.98 -22.90 26.03
CA PRO A 311 -19.89 -23.66 25.39
C PRO A 311 -19.31 -24.72 26.30
N THR A 312 -19.15 -24.43 27.59
CA THR A 312 -18.60 -25.34 28.60
C THR A 312 -19.45 -26.60 28.74
N THR A 313 -20.78 -26.45 28.87
CA THR A 313 -21.70 -27.59 29.02
C THR A 313 -21.74 -28.43 27.74
N TYR A 314 -21.73 -27.81 26.58
CA TYR A 314 -21.72 -28.52 25.30
C TYR A 314 -20.39 -29.26 25.06
N LEU A 315 -19.25 -28.62 25.33
CA LEU A 315 -17.92 -29.25 25.19
C LEU A 315 -17.83 -30.48 26.13
N ARG A 316 -18.25 -30.30 27.39
CA ARG A 316 -18.29 -31.38 28.37
C ARG A 316 -19.10 -32.57 27.84
N HIS A 317 -20.30 -32.33 27.32
CA HIS A 317 -21.15 -33.36 26.74
C HIS A 317 -20.41 -34.13 25.62
N LEU A 318 -19.86 -33.41 24.64
CA LEU A 318 -19.15 -34.01 23.51
C LEU A 318 -17.92 -34.85 23.95
N VAL A 319 -17.16 -34.33 24.92
CA VAL A 319 -15.96 -35.01 25.44
C VAL A 319 -16.33 -36.30 26.13
N TYR A 320 -17.38 -36.31 26.96
CA TYR A 320 -17.83 -37.50 27.66
C TYR A 320 -18.46 -38.54 26.73
N GLU A 321 -19.26 -38.12 25.76
CA GLU A 321 -19.80 -38.95 24.71
C GLU A 321 -18.68 -39.61 23.87
N GLY A 322 -17.71 -38.77 23.43
CA GLY A 322 -16.57 -39.24 22.69
C GLY A 322 -15.64 -40.17 23.48
N ALA A 323 -15.48 -39.95 24.77
CA ALA A 323 -14.70 -40.82 25.66
C ALA A 323 -15.40 -42.19 25.84
N LEU A 324 -16.71 -42.20 26.09
CA LEU A 324 -17.49 -43.42 26.20
C LEU A 324 -17.39 -44.24 24.91
N HIS A 325 -17.51 -43.59 23.75
CA HIS A 325 -17.37 -44.27 22.46
C HIS A 325 -15.97 -44.89 22.25
N ARG A 326 -14.90 -44.21 22.73
CA ARG A 326 -13.50 -44.65 22.55
C ARG A 326 -13.06 -45.72 23.54
N TYR A 327 -13.49 -45.60 24.79
CA TYR A 327 -13.03 -46.45 25.89
C TYR A 327 -14.06 -47.53 26.28
N GLY A 328 -15.30 -47.46 25.82
CA GLY A 328 -16.38 -48.34 26.18
C GLY A 328 -16.87 -48.21 27.62
N GLU A 329 -16.01 -47.90 28.57
CA GLU A 329 -16.28 -47.65 29.99
C GLU A 329 -15.46 -46.43 30.47
N LEU A 330 -16.07 -45.57 31.30
CA LEU A 330 -15.42 -44.44 31.94
C LEU A 330 -14.97 -44.82 33.35
N THR A 331 -13.72 -45.25 33.48
CA THR A 331 -13.11 -45.48 34.79
C THR A 331 -12.93 -44.19 35.58
N ALA A 332 -12.77 -44.29 36.91
CA ALA A 332 -12.50 -43.10 37.74
C ALA A 332 -11.28 -42.31 37.26
N GLN A 333 -10.22 -43.01 36.84
CA GLN A 333 -9.00 -42.39 36.32
C GLN A 333 -9.26 -41.57 35.02
N VAL A 334 -10.07 -42.15 34.10
CA VAL A 334 -10.45 -41.45 32.87
C VAL A 334 -11.30 -40.22 33.17
N THR A 335 -12.30 -40.36 34.04
CA THR A 335 -13.18 -39.26 34.43
C THR A 335 -12.40 -38.12 35.10
N GLU A 336 -11.51 -38.43 36.05
CA GLU A 336 -10.66 -37.43 36.70
C GLU A 336 -9.80 -36.67 35.69
N ARG A 337 -9.24 -37.39 34.72
CA ARG A 337 -8.43 -36.72 33.67
C ARG A 337 -9.28 -35.84 32.76
N LEU A 338 -10.44 -36.26 32.32
CA LEU A 338 -11.36 -35.48 31.52
C LEU A 338 -11.80 -34.21 32.23
N ASP A 339 -12.16 -34.34 33.52
CA ASP A 339 -12.56 -33.15 34.32
C ASP A 339 -11.43 -32.17 34.51
N PHE A 340 -10.21 -32.66 34.72
CA PHE A 340 -9.01 -31.83 34.82
C PHE A 340 -8.78 -31.04 33.52
N GLU A 341 -8.75 -31.71 32.35
CA GLU A 341 -8.53 -31.04 31.06
C GLU A 341 -9.63 -30.05 30.72
N LEU A 342 -10.90 -30.42 30.92
CA LEU A 342 -12.04 -29.54 30.69
C LEU A 342 -11.98 -28.30 31.59
N LYS A 343 -11.54 -28.47 32.87
CA LYS A 343 -11.36 -27.34 33.77
C LYS A 343 -10.30 -26.38 33.26
N ILE A 344 -9.15 -26.87 32.80
CA ILE A 344 -8.08 -26.02 32.23
C ILE A 344 -8.58 -25.24 31.02
N ILE A 345 -9.27 -25.93 30.09
CA ILE A 345 -9.84 -25.29 28.89
C ILE A 345 -10.81 -24.18 29.26
N SER A 346 -11.69 -24.46 30.26
CA SER A 346 -12.69 -23.50 30.72
C SER A 346 -12.09 -22.32 31.49
N ASP A 347 -11.12 -22.58 32.37
CA ASP A 347 -10.43 -21.52 33.13
C ASP A 347 -9.69 -20.55 32.20
N MET A 348 -9.27 -21.00 31.02
CA MET A 348 -8.63 -20.20 29.98
C MET A 348 -9.62 -19.59 28.98
N GLY A 349 -10.90 -19.95 28.99
CA GLY A 349 -11.93 -19.47 28.09
C GLY A 349 -11.77 -19.96 26.64
N PHE A 350 -11.19 -21.16 26.42
CA PHE A 350 -10.89 -21.70 25.09
C PHE A 350 -11.92 -22.69 24.55
N GLU A 351 -13.07 -22.85 25.20
CA GLU A 351 -14.10 -23.82 24.79
C GLU A 351 -14.50 -23.66 23.33
N GLY A 352 -14.72 -22.42 22.86
CA GLY A 352 -15.07 -22.13 21.46
C GLY A 352 -13.98 -22.46 20.45
N TYR A 353 -12.73 -22.60 20.90
CA TYR A 353 -11.62 -23.05 20.05
C TYR A 353 -11.61 -24.58 19.90
N PHE A 354 -12.00 -25.31 20.96
CA PHE A 354 -12.06 -26.78 20.94
C PHE A 354 -13.35 -27.31 20.28
N LEU A 355 -14.43 -26.56 20.32
CA LEU A 355 -15.70 -26.83 19.65
C LEU A 355 -15.60 -26.56 18.14
#